data_c15345f907fa0bc89f518c37b75691b8
#
_entry.id   c15345f907fa0bc89f518c37b75691b8
#
_cell.length_a   1.000
_cell.length_b   1.000
_cell.length_c   1.000
_cell.angle_alpha   90.00
_cell.angle_beta   90.00
_cell.angle_gamma   90.00
#
_symmetry.space_group_name_H-M   'P 1'
#
loop_
_entity.id
_entity.type
_entity.pdbx_description
1 polymer ?
#
loop_
_entity_poly.entity_id
_entity_poly.type
_entity_poly.pdbx_seq_one_letter_code
_entity_poly.pdbx_strand_id
1 'polypeptide(L)'
;MYGSSNYKQEISLGIDCGSKMIRLSATTKAQELYSAEVELRNDIVNLLSTRKQYRKTRRSRLRYRKARFQNRVKSKNKGWLAPSIENKINTHIKIIVDLHKILPITNIIVETASFDIQKINNPDIEGKEYQEGNQLGFWNVREYVLFRDGHKCCVKGCKEKVLNVHHIESRKTGGNTPNNLITICEKHHKQYHEGKLKLNLKRGESFRDATFMGIMRWTFYNRLKQIYPNVKNTYGYITKNTRIVNELPKEHRVDARCISGNPSAKPLGYWYYIKQVRRHNRQIHKAKILKGGKKKLNQAPYLVKGFRLFDKVEYNGQIGFIFGRRTKGDFDIRTLDRKSISKSANYKKLKLINTRKSLLIERR
;
A
#
# COMPACT_ATOMS: atom_id res chain seq x y z
N MET A 1 -4.80 52.29 -3.98
CA MET A 1 -4.25 50.92 -4.12
C MET A 1 -3.40 50.65 -2.90
N TYR A 2 -3.80 49.72 -2.06
CA TYR A 2 -2.93 49.26 -0.99
C TYR A 2 -1.87 48.37 -1.65
N GLY A 3 -0.61 48.81 -1.58
CA GLY A 3 0.52 48.04 -2.14
C GLY A 3 0.62 46.68 -1.48
N SER A 4 0.35 45.60 -2.22
CA SER A 4 0.59 44.26 -1.74
C SER A 4 2.10 44.08 -1.59
N SER A 5 2.56 43.80 -0.38
CA SER A 5 3.94 43.36 -0.15
C SER A 5 4.23 42.09 -0.96
N ASN A 6 5.30 42.11 -1.74
CA ASN A 6 5.80 40.89 -2.43
C ASN A 6 6.48 39.89 -1.47
N TYR A 7 6.43 40.17 -0.15
CA TYR A 7 7.00 39.28 0.86
C TYR A 7 6.22 37.97 0.93
N LYS A 8 6.91 36.88 0.69
CA LYS A 8 6.38 35.53 0.89
C LYS A 8 7.08 34.91 2.07
N GLN A 9 6.31 34.50 3.06
CA GLN A 9 6.84 33.74 4.19
C GLN A 9 7.44 32.43 3.71
N GLU A 10 8.61 32.08 4.21
CA GLU A 10 9.26 30.80 3.89
C GLU A 10 8.45 29.65 4.46
N ILE A 11 8.07 28.71 3.57
CA ILE A 11 7.34 27.50 3.92
C ILE A 11 8.18 26.29 3.55
N SER A 12 8.47 25.45 4.54
CA SER A 12 9.18 24.19 4.35
C SER A 12 8.23 23.00 4.42
N LEU A 13 8.28 22.13 3.42
CA LEU A 13 7.50 20.89 3.36
C LEU A 13 8.37 19.69 3.74
N GLY A 14 8.07 19.07 4.87
CA GLY A 14 8.65 17.78 5.29
C GLY A 14 7.82 16.62 4.78
N ILE A 15 8.48 15.61 4.23
CA ILE A 15 7.85 14.43 3.63
C ILE A 15 8.49 13.16 4.19
N ASP A 16 7.73 12.43 4.99
CA ASP A 16 8.03 11.06 5.40
C ASP A 16 7.46 10.11 4.35
N CYS A 17 8.34 9.52 3.53
CA CYS A 17 7.98 8.64 2.43
C CYS A 17 7.85 7.20 2.91
N GLY A 18 6.66 6.61 2.77
CA GLY A 18 6.42 5.22 3.13
C GLY A 18 5.85 4.37 1.99
N SER A 19 5.95 3.05 2.13
CA SER A 19 5.41 2.10 1.15
C SER A 19 3.89 2.00 1.18
N LYS A 20 3.27 2.27 2.33
CA LYS A 20 1.82 2.21 2.58
C LYS A 20 1.23 3.56 2.91
N MET A 21 1.98 4.39 3.60
CA MET A 21 1.56 5.71 4.06
C MET A 21 2.62 6.75 3.66
N ILE A 22 2.17 7.95 3.36
CA ILE A 22 3.01 9.14 3.22
C ILE A 22 2.54 10.12 4.27
N ARG A 23 3.45 10.82 4.94
CA ARG A 23 3.09 11.89 5.87
C ARG A 23 3.73 13.17 5.40
N LEU A 24 2.98 14.24 5.54
CA LEU A 24 3.35 15.56 5.06
C LEU A 24 3.09 16.58 6.15
N SER A 25 4.05 17.47 6.34
CA SER A 25 3.90 18.64 7.20
C SER A 25 4.50 19.84 6.51
N ALA A 26 3.68 20.86 6.25
CA ALA A 26 4.16 22.13 5.75
C ALA A 26 4.19 23.16 6.89
N THR A 27 5.36 23.68 7.17
CA THR A 27 5.61 24.54 8.33
C THR A 27 6.26 25.87 7.93
N THR A 28 5.93 26.90 8.69
CA THR A 28 6.77 28.09 8.86
C THR A 28 7.64 27.91 10.10
N LYS A 29 8.50 28.85 10.43
CA LYS A 29 9.24 28.83 11.70
C LYS A 29 8.32 28.84 12.93
N ALA A 30 7.13 29.45 12.82
CA ALA A 30 6.20 29.63 13.93
C ALA A 30 5.13 28.54 14.04
N GLN A 31 4.59 28.09 12.91
CA GLN A 31 3.40 27.22 12.92
C GLN A 31 3.37 26.22 11.77
N GLU A 32 2.70 25.10 11.98
CA GLU A 32 2.32 24.15 10.96
C GLU A 32 1.09 24.66 10.21
N LEU A 33 1.18 24.77 8.87
CA LEU A 33 0.10 25.25 8.01
C LEU A 33 -0.70 24.12 7.39
N TYR A 34 -0.08 22.93 7.27
CA TYR A 34 -0.70 21.75 6.68
C TYR A 34 -0.12 20.49 7.28
N SER A 35 -0.99 19.56 7.64
CA SER A 35 -0.62 18.23 8.14
C SER A 35 -1.48 17.19 7.47
N ALA A 36 -0.87 16.13 6.93
CA ALA A 36 -1.61 15.07 6.26
C ALA A 36 -0.97 13.69 6.37
N GLU A 37 -1.84 12.69 6.45
CA GLU A 37 -1.50 11.27 6.29
C GLU A 37 -2.19 10.72 5.04
N VAL A 38 -1.41 10.13 4.14
CA VAL A 38 -1.90 9.63 2.86
C VAL A 38 -1.76 8.11 2.78
N GLU A 39 -2.88 7.40 2.80
CA GLU A 39 -2.92 5.95 2.59
C GLU A 39 -2.79 5.64 1.10
N LEU A 40 -1.70 4.99 0.73
CA LEU A 40 -1.46 4.50 -0.61
C LEU A 40 -2.28 3.24 -0.90
N ARG A 41 -2.39 2.88 -2.18
CA ARG A 41 -3.13 1.69 -2.58
C ARG A 41 -2.45 0.41 -2.09
N ASN A 42 -3.14 -0.36 -1.28
CA ASN A 42 -2.74 -1.69 -0.78
C ASN A 42 -3.56 -2.84 -1.40
N ASP A 43 -4.59 -2.52 -2.20
CA ASP A 43 -5.53 -3.46 -2.81
C ASP A 43 -5.05 -4.11 -4.12
N ILE A 44 -3.92 -3.67 -4.68
CA ILE A 44 -3.46 -4.03 -6.03
C ILE A 44 -3.24 -5.53 -6.19
N VAL A 45 -2.60 -6.18 -5.22
CA VAL A 45 -2.28 -7.62 -5.27
C VAL A 45 -3.55 -8.46 -5.32
N ASN A 46 -4.53 -8.13 -4.46
CA ASN A 46 -5.82 -8.83 -4.40
C ASN A 46 -6.62 -8.65 -5.70
N LEU A 47 -6.62 -7.44 -6.26
CA LEU A 47 -7.29 -7.15 -7.53
C LEU A 47 -6.66 -7.90 -8.71
N LEU A 48 -5.33 -7.98 -8.76
CA LEU A 48 -4.62 -8.74 -9.79
C LEU A 48 -4.87 -10.24 -9.66
N SER A 49 -4.90 -10.79 -8.44
CA SER A 49 -5.24 -12.18 -8.18
C SER A 49 -6.66 -12.51 -8.63
N THR A 50 -7.64 -11.70 -8.25
CA THR A 50 -9.04 -11.83 -8.69
C THR A 50 -9.15 -11.77 -10.20
N ARG A 51 -8.48 -10.81 -10.86
CA ARG A 51 -8.44 -10.70 -12.31
C ARG A 51 -7.85 -11.94 -12.97
N LYS A 52 -6.80 -12.54 -12.39
CA LYS A 52 -6.19 -13.78 -12.88
C LYS A 52 -7.18 -14.95 -12.79
N GLN A 53 -7.93 -15.09 -11.70
CA GLN A 53 -8.95 -16.13 -11.53
C GLN A 53 -10.06 -16.00 -12.59
N TYR A 54 -10.62 -14.81 -12.78
CA TYR A 54 -11.66 -14.59 -13.81
C TYR A 54 -11.14 -14.87 -15.21
N ARG A 55 -9.90 -14.54 -15.52
CA ARG A 55 -9.28 -14.90 -16.80
C ARG A 55 -9.13 -16.40 -16.97
N LYS A 56 -8.70 -17.12 -15.94
CA LYS A 56 -8.56 -18.57 -15.94
C LYS A 56 -9.92 -19.24 -16.21
N THR A 57 -10.95 -18.88 -15.44
CA THR A 57 -12.31 -19.41 -15.57
C THR A 57 -12.90 -19.14 -16.97
N ARG A 58 -12.72 -17.93 -17.51
CA ARG A 58 -13.20 -17.62 -18.85
C ARG A 58 -12.50 -18.40 -19.94
N ARG A 59 -11.19 -18.64 -19.81
CA ARG A 59 -10.41 -19.42 -20.80
C ARG A 59 -10.78 -20.90 -20.79
N SER A 60 -11.00 -21.47 -19.62
CA SER A 60 -11.35 -22.89 -19.49
C SER A 60 -12.74 -23.24 -19.99
N ARG A 61 -13.68 -22.27 -20.03
CA ARG A 61 -15.08 -22.53 -20.40
C ARG A 61 -15.44 -22.18 -21.85
N LEU A 62 -14.88 -21.09 -22.37
CA LEU A 62 -15.34 -20.52 -23.64
C LEU A 62 -14.43 -20.83 -24.82
N ARG A 63 -13.15 -20.99 -24.61
CA ARG A 63 -12.18 -21.20 -25.67
C ARG A 63 -10.84 -21.62 -25.10
N TYR A 64 -10.37 -22.78 -25.53
CA TYR A 64 -8.97 -23.15 -25.25
C TYR A 64 -8.05 -22.19 -26.03
N ARG A 65 -7.13 -21.59 -25.32
CA ARG A 65 -6.02 -20.82 -25.91
C ARG A 65 -4.74 -21.34 -25.30
N LYS A 66 -3.80 -21.72 -26.18
CA LYS A 66 -2.44 -22.12 -25.75
C LYS A 66 -1.88 -21.09 -24.76
N ALA A 67 -1.28 -21.54 -23.68
CA ALA A 67 -0.66 -20.65 -22.70
C ALA A 67 0.43 -19.82 -23.38
N ARG A 68 0.35 -18.51 -23.28
CA ARG A 68 1.41 -17.61 -23.71
C ARG A 68 2.36 -17.42 -22.53
N PHE A 69 3.48 -18.06 -22.58
CA PHE A 69 4.59 -17.75 -21.66
C PHE A 69 5.22 -16.46 -22.14
N GLN A 70 4.95 -15.37 -21.43
CA GLN A 70 5.52 -14.09 -21.78
C GLN A 70 6.85 -13.92 -21.09
N ASN A 71 7.92 -14.19 -21.78
CA ASN A 71 9.27 -13.80 -21.41
C ASN A 71 9.48 -12.29 -21.64
N ARG A 72 8.65 -11.46 -21.01
CA ARG A 72 8.77 -10.00 -21.08
C ARG A 72 9.99 -9.48 -20.30
N VAL A 73 10.68 -10.33 -19.57
CA VAL A 73 11.88 -9.92 -18.82
C VAL A 73 12.95 -9.37 -19.76
N LYS A 74 13.16 -10.00 -20.93
CA LYS A 74 14.12 -9.56 -21.93
C LYS A 74 13.70 -8.31 -22.72
N SER A 75 12.42 -7.96 -22.72
CA SER A 75 11.88 -6.80 -23.44
C SER A 75 11.66 -5.58 -22.55
N LYS A 76 12.11 -5.60 -21.31
CA LYS A 76 12.01 -4.45 -20.41
C LYS A 76 13.15 -3.47 -20.70
N ASN A 77 12.80 -2.22 -20.92
CA ASN A 77 13.76 -1.14 -21.05
C ASN A 77 14.55 -0.93 -19.75
N LYS A 78 15.78 -0.42 -19.88
CA LYS A 78 16.59 0.00 -18.71
C LYS A 78 15.78 0.99 -17.86
N GLY A 79 15.78 0.79 -16.55
CA GLY A 79 15.02 1.65 -15.62
C GLY A 79 13.53 1.33 -15.51
N TRP A 80 13.05 0.23 -16.12
CA TRP A 80 11.65 -0.17 -15.99
C TRP A 80 11.29 -0.49 -14.54
N LEU A 81 10.23 0.12 -14.05
CA LEU A 81 9.62 -0.18 -12.76
C LEU A 81 8.30 -0.92 -12.91
N ALA A 82 7.96 -1.75 -11.92
CA ALA A 82 6.65 -2.38 -11.89
C ALA A 82 5.53 -1.30 -11.83
N PRO A 83 4.42 -1.46 -12.58
CA PRO A 83 3.35 -0.45 -12.61
C PRO A 83 2.78 -0.06 -11.23
N SER A 84 2.86 -0.96 -10.25
CA SER A 84 2.45 -0.67 -8.87
C SER A 84 3.42 0.28 -8.16
N ILE A 85 4.73 0.14 -8.43
CA ILE A 85 5.78 1.04 -7.90
C ILE A 85 5.63 2.40 -8.55
N GLU A 86 5.52 2.42 -9.88
CA GLU A 86 5.32 3.63 -10.67
C GLU A 86 4.09 4.43 -10.21
N ASN A 87 2.97 3.73 -9.97
CA ASN A 87 1.75 4.38 -9.44
C ASN A 87 1.98 5.02 -8.07
N LYS A 88 2.72 4.37 -7.18
CA LYS A 88 3.01 4.93 -5.86
C LYS A 88 3.92 6.14 -5.95
N ILE A 89 5.01 6.09 -6.75
CA ILE A 89 5.90 7.24 -7.00
C ILE A 89 5.11 8.42 -7.55
N ASN A 90 4.30 8.18 -8.58
CA ASN A 90 3.47 9.23 -9.19
C ASN A 90 2.44 9.81 -8.20
N THR A 91 2.00 9.02 -7.22
CA THR A 91 1.10 9.51 -6.17
C THR A 91 1.84 10.44 -5.20
N HIS A 92 3.06 10.09 -4.79
CA HIS A 92 3.89 10.99 -3.98
C HIS A 92 4.09 12.35 -4.68
N ILE A 93 4.52 12.31 -5.95
CA ILE A 93 4.74 13.53 -6.74
C ILE A 93 3.44 14.33 -6.89
N LYS A 94 2.33 13.65 -7.22
CA LYS A 94 1.03 14.32 -7.41
C LYS A 94 0.58 15.09 -6.17
N ILE A 95 0.72 14.51 -4.99
CA ILE A 95 0.31 15.15 -3.74
C ILE A 95 1.12 16.44 -3.49
N ILE A 96 2.43 16.37 -3.74
CA ILE A 96 3.34 17.52 -3.60
C ILE A 96 2.95 18.61 -4.59
N VAL A 97 2.73 18.26 -5.86
CA VAL A 97 2.30 19.20 -6.89
C VAL A 97 0.93 19.83 -6.56
N ASP A 98 -0.01 19.02 -6.06
CA ASP A 98 -1.33 19.55 -5.66
C ASP A 98 -1.21 20.48 -4.44
N LEU A 99 -0.28 20.23 -3.52
CA LEU A 99 -0.03 21.09 -2.36
C LEU A 99 0.61 22.43 -2.76
N HIS A 100 1.51 22.44 -3.74
CA HIS A 100 2.10 23.67 -4.29
C HIS A 100 1.08 24.62 -4.94
N LYS A 101 -0.10 24.11 -5.33
CA LYS A 101 -1.20 24.97 -5.83
C LYS A 101 -1.90 25.73 -4.73
N ILE A 102 -1.72 25.32 -3.47
CA ILE A 102 -2.43 25.85 -2.31
C ILE A 102 -1.47 26.70 -1.44
N LEU A 103 -0.24 26.22 -1.29
CA LEU A 103 0.79 26.83 -0.45
C LEU A 103 2.03 27.20 -1.28
N PRO A 104 2.60 28.41 -1.13
CA PRO A 104 3.84 28.83 -1.79
C PRO A 104 5.05 28.18 -1.11
N ILE A 105 5.23 26.87 -1.28
CA ILE A 105 6.31 26.12 -0.67
C ILE A 105 7.64 26.52 -1.28
N THR A 106 8.60 26.90 -0.43
CA THR A 106 9.95 27.33 -0.83
C THR A 106 10.96 26.21 -0.73
N ASN A 107 10.86 25.36 0.29
CA ASN A 107 11.78 24.24 0.53
C ASN A 107 11.01 22.93 0.62
N ILE A 108 11.56 21.87 0.04
CA ILE A 108 11.04 20.51 0.16
C ILE A 108 12.13 19.65 0.76
N ILE A 109 11.83 18.95 1.86
CA ILE A 109 12.73 18.02 2.50
C ILE A 109 12.08 16.63 2.52
N VAL A 110 12.78 15.64 1.94
CA VAL A 110 12.29 14.29 1.78
C VAL A 110 13.14 13.34 2.63
N GLU A 111 12.50 12.52 3.45
CA GLU A 111 13.21 11.43 4.11
C GLU A 111 13.42 10.27 3.14
N THR A 112 14.71 9.97 2.85
CA THR A 112 15.10 8.85 1.98
C THR A 112 15.49 7.65 2.85
N ALA A 113 14.52 6.93 3.37
CA ALA A 113 14.77 5.76 4.21
C ALA A 113 15.55 4.68 3.44
N SER A 114 16.62 4.17 4.04
CA SER A 114 17.38 3.03 3.58
C SER A 114 17.16 1.87 4.55
N PHE A 115 16.76 0.73 4.01
CA PHE A 115 16.57 -0.49 4.80
C PHE A 115 17.57 -1.55 4.33
N ASP A 116 18.47 -1.92 5.20
CA ASP A 116 19.35 -3.07 5.01
C ASP A 116 18.62 -4.31 5.54
N ILE A 117 18.09 -5.11 4.61
CA ILE A 117 17.29 -6.30 4.94
C ILE A 117 18.17 -7.36 5.60
N GLN A 118 19.43 -7.47 5.22
CA GLN A 118 20.34 -8.46 5.80
C GLN A 118 20.67 -8.06 7.25
N LYS A 119 20.96 -6.79 7.49
CA LYS A 119 21.21 -6.28 8.84
C LYS A 119 19.98 -6.29 9.73
N ILE A 120 18.77 -6.17 9.17
CA ILE A 120 17.51 -6.36 9.92
C ILE A 120 17.36 -7.81 10.39
N ASN A 121 17.78 -8.79 9.58
CA ASN A 121 17.72 -10.21 9.91
C ASN A 121 18.85 -10.64 10.85
N ASN A 122 20.05 -10.09 10.63
CA ASN A 122 21.24 -10.35 11.42
C ASN A 122 21.92 -9.00 11.73
N PRO A 123 21.73 -8.42 12.93
CA PRO A 123 22.31 -7.12 13.29
C PRO A 123 23.84 -7.07 13.25
N ASP A 124 24.49 -8.23 13.41
CA ASP A 124 25.95 -8.37 13.49
C ASP A 124 26.61 -8.62 12.12
N ILE A 125 25.82 -8.69 11.05
CA ILE A 125 26.33 -8.98 9.70
C ILE A 125 27.36 -7.95 9.23
N GLU A 126 28.54 -8.40 8.78
CA GLU A 126 29.62 -7.56 8.28
C GLU A 126 30.36 -8.16 7.08
N GLY A 127 30.98 -7.33 6.27
CA GLY A 127 31.90 -7.69 5.19
C GLY A 127 31.39 -8.76 4.24
N LYS A 128 32.10 -9.91 4.16
CA LYS A 128 31.76 -11.03 3.27
C LYS A 128 30.42 -11.70 3.57
N GLU A 129 29.93 -11.63 4.81
CA GLU A 129 28.66 -12.24 5.20
C GLU A 129 27.46 -11.67 4.40
N TYR A 130 27.58 -10.43 3.90
CA TYR A 130 26.58 -9.86 3.00
C TYR A 130 26.46 -10.61 1.67
N GLN A 131 27.47 -11.35 1.28
CA GLN A 131 27.49 -12.18 0.06
C GLN A 131 27.07 -13.61 0.37
N GLU A 132 27.10 -14.03 1.64
CA GLU A 132 26.82 -15.37 2.12
C GLU A 132 25.40 -15.41 2.75
N GLY A 133 24.38 -15.31 1.91
CA GLY A 133 22.99 -15.42 2.38
C GLY A 133 22.65 -16.82 2.87
N ASN A 134 21.66 -16.97 3.78
CA ASN A 134 21.24 -18.24 4.41
C ASN A 134 20.88 -19.37 3.43
N GLN A 135 20.72 -19.08 2.15
CA GLN A 135 20.42 -20.05 1.08
C GLN A 135 21.67 -20.45 0.27
N LEU A 136 22.84 -19.87 0.59
CA LEU A 136 24.07 -20.22 -0.09
C LEU A 136 24.41 -21.69 0.14
N GLY A 137 24.82 -22.39 -0.91
CA GLY A 137 25.14 -23.82 -0.89
C GLY A 137 23.95 -24.76 -1.03
N PHE A 138 22.72 -24.26 -1.03
CA PHE A 138 21.56 -25.10 -1.27
C PHE A 138 21.14 -25.10 -2.74
N TRP A 139 20.85 -26.28 -3.28
CA TRP A 139 20.40 -26.47 -4.66
C TRP A 139 19.18 -25.62 -5.02
N ASN A 140 18.22 -25.49 -4.09
CA ASN A 140 17.02 -24.71 -4.27
C ASN A 140 16.38 -24.35 -2.91
N VAL A 141 15.36 -23.47 -2.96
CA VAL A 141 14.63 -23.02 -1.77
C VAL A 141 13.98 -24.18 -0.99
N ARG A 142 13.57 -25.24 -1.67
CA ARG A 142 12.96 -26.41 -1.01
C ARG A 142 13.97 -27.10 -0.10
N GLU A 143 15.17 -27.35 -0.59
CA GLU A 143 16.25 -28.00 0.19
C GLU A 143 16.66 -27.14 1.39
N TYR A 144 16.78 -25.83 1.19
CA TYR A 144 17.03 -24.90 2.29
C TYR A 144 15.93 -24.97 3.37
N VAL A 145 14.65 -25.00 2.97
CA VAL A 145 13.52 -25.04 3.93
C VAL A 145 13.49 -26.37 4.68
N LEU A 146 13.75 -27.50 4.01
CA LEU A 146 13.86 -28.80 4.65
C LEU A 146 14.99 -28.81 5.68
N PHE A 147 16.15 -28.27 5.34
CA PHE A 147 17.29 -28.14 6.25
C PHE A 147 16.97 -27.23 7.44
N ARG A 148 16.44 -26.02 7.17
CA ARG A 148 16.04 -25.05 8.22
C ARG A 148 15.10 -25.68 9.24
N ASP A 149 14.15 -26.47 8.79
CA ASP A 149 13.13 -27.11 9.62
C ASP A 149 13.60 -28.47 10.19
N GLY A 150 14.91 -28.78 10.06
CA GLY A 150 15.55 -29.99 10.60
C GLY A 150 15.04 -31.28 9.99
N HIS A 151 14.58 -31.26 8.71
CA HIS A 151 13.98 -32.40 8.02
C HIS A 151 12.84 -33.04 8.82
N LYS A 152 12.01 -32.22 9.49
CA LYS A 152 10.89 -32.66 10.32
C LYS A 152 9.58 -32.01 9.90
N CYS A 153 8.50 -32.76 10.03
CA CYS A 153 7.16 -32.22 9.83
C CYS A 153 6.84 -31.18 10.92
N CYS A 154 6.18 -30.08 10.56
CA CYS A 154 5.77 -29.02 11.51
C CYS A 154 4.71 -29.50 12.53
N VAL A 155 4.07 -30.64 12.30
CA VAL A 155 3.12 -31.25 13.25
C VAL A 155 3.90 -31.94 14.36
N LYS A 156 3.68 -31.52 15.61
CA LYS A 156 4.35 -32.08 16.78
C LYS A 156 4.14 -33.60 16.88
N GLY A 157 5.22 -34.34 17.19
CA GLY A 157 5.19 -35.81 17.34
C GLY A 157 5.12 -36.60 16.02
N CYS A 158 5.12 -35.94 14.87
CA CYS A 158 5.14 -36.60 13.57
C CYS A 158 6.51 -37.18 13.28
N LYS A 159 6.57 -38.53 12.99
CA LYS A 159 7.78 -39.26 12.64
C LYS A 159 7.91 -39.59 11.15
N GLU A 160 6.97 -39.14 10.32
CA GLU A 160 6.93 -39.42 8.88
C GLU A 160 8.16 -38.80 8.18
N LYS A 161 8.77 -39.59 7.30
CA LYS A 161 10.00 -39.19 6.58
C LYS A 161 9.73 -38.57 5.19
N VAL A 162 8.55 -38.85 4.62
CA VAL A 162 8.19 -38.28 3.31
C VAL A 162 7.70 -36.86 3.49
N LEU A 163 8.56 -35.90 3.17
CA LEU A 163 8.37 -34.48 3.46
C LEU A 163 8.09 -33.65 2.21
N ASN A 164 7.17 -32.73 2.34
CA ASN A 164 6.81 -31.70 1.36
C ASN A 164 7.00 -30.32 1.94
N VAL A 165 7.19 -29.32 1.05
CA VAL A 165 7.25 -27.92 1.43
C VAL A 165 5.94 -27.24 1.06
N HIS A 166 5.25 -26.74 2.08
CA HIS A 166 3.93 -26.10 1.97
C HIS A 166 4.03 -24.58 1.99
N HIS A 167 3.19 -23.91 1.18
CA HIS A 167 3.07 -22.45 1.21
C HIS A 167 2.06 -22.02 2.27
N ILE A 168 2.50 -21.28 3.28
CA ILE A 168 1.65 -20.73 4.36
C ILE A 168 0.61 -19.78 3.77
N GLU A 169 1.06 -18.78 3.03
CA GLU A 169 0.22 -18.00 2.14
C GLU A 169 0.31 -18.57 0.73
N SER A 170 -0.77 -18.46 -0.03
CA SER A 170 -0.76 -18.98 -1.40
C SER A 170 0.46 -18.48 -2.18
N ARG A 171 1.02 -19.33 -3.05
CA ARG A 171 2.14 -18.97 -3.94
C ARG A 171 1.90 -17.68 -4.73
N LYS A 172 0.64 -17.32 -4.96
CA LYS A 172 0.27 -16.10 -5.71
C LYS A 172 0.48 -14.82 -4.90
N THR A 173 0.30 -14.88 -3.60
CA THR A 173 0.39 -13.73 -2.69
C THR A 173 1.70 -13.71 -1.91
N GLY A 174 2.12 -14.85 -1.39
CA GLY A 174 3.33 -15.01 -0.58
C GLY A 174 4.61 -15.29 -1.36
N GLY A 175 4.49 -15.88 -2.57
CA GLY A 175 5.65 -16.29 -3.37
C GLY A 175 6.39 -17.49 -2.79
N ASN A 176 7.60 -17.79 -3.32
CA ASN A 176 8.49 -18.85 -2.88
C ASN A 176 9.56 -18.36 -1.88
N THR A 177 9.28 -17.34 -1.11
CA THR A 177 10.23 -16.88 -0.10
C THR A 177 10.30 -17.87 1.06
N PRO A 178 11.48 -18.15 1.64
CA PRO A 178 11.63 -19.12 2.72
C PRO A 178 10.68 -18.91 3.90
N ASN A 179 10.44 -17.65 4.28
CA ASN A 179 9.52 -17.30 5.36
C ASN A 179 8.03 -17.49 5.05
N ASN A 180 7.69 -17.84 3.80
CA ASN A 180 6.35 -18.26 3.39
C ASN A 180 6.22 -19.79 3.22
N LEU A 181 7.27 -20.52 3.51
CA LEU A 181 7.36 -21.95 3.31
C LEU A 181 7.59 -22.65 4.64
N ILE A 182 7.01 -23.86 4.79
CA ILE A 182 7.15 -24.72 5.97
C ILE A 182 7.19 -26.17 5.55
N THR A 183 7.95 -26.97 6.30
CA THR A 183 8.04 -28.41 6.07
C THR A 183 6.88 -29.15 6.69
N ILE A 184 6.19 -29.97 5.89
CA ILE A 184 5.07 -30.80 6.33
C ILE A 184 5.14 -32.17 5.64
N CYS A 185 4.77 -33.27 6.30
CA CYS A 185 4.74 -34.58 5.66
C CYS A 185 3.57 -34.71 4.69
N GLU A 186 3.65 -35.64 3.77
CA GLU A 186 2.64 -35.85 2.73
C GLU A 186 1.25 -36.13 3.32
N LYS A 187 1.17 -36.95 4.36
CA LYS A 187 -0.07 -37.28 5.07
C LYS A 187 -0.75 -36.04 5.65
N HIS A 188 -0.02 -35.25 6.44
CA HIS A 188 -0.56 -34.02 7.04
C HIS A 188 -0.81 -32.92 6.01
N HIS A 189 -0.03 -32.86 4.94
CA HIS A 189 -0.27 -31.95 3.83
C HIS A 189 -1.63 -32.20 3.15
N LYS A 190 -1.94 -33.50 2.90
CA LYS A 190 -3.24 -33.90 2.36
C LYS A 190 -4.38 -33.56 3.33
N GLN A 191 -4.25 -33.92 4.61
CA GLN A 191 -5.24 -33.63 5.64
C GLN A 191 -5.50 -32.11 5.80
N TYR A 192 -4.46 -31.29 5.70
CA TYR A 192 -4.57 -29.84 5.76
C TYR A 192 -5.37 -29.28 4.57
N HIS A 193 -5.10 -29.76 3.37
CA HIS A 193 -5.86 -29.34 2.18
C HIS A 193 -7.30 -29.84 2.14
N GLU A 194 -7.58 -30.97 2.75
CA GLU A 194 -8.93 -31.52 2.94
C GLU A 194 -9.70 -30.85 4.09
N GLY A 195 -9.05 -29.97 4.85
CA GLY A 195 -9.66 -29.30 6.00
C GLY A 195 -9.81 -30.17 7.26
N LYS A 196 -9.27 -31.39 7.23
CA LYS A 196 -9.29 -32.31 8.39
C LYS A 196 -8.28 -31.93 9.48
N LEU A 197 -7.20 -31.22 9.09
CA LEU A 197 -6.16 -30.75 9.99
C LEU A 197 -6.14 -29.22 9.98
N LYS A 198 -6.31 -28.60 11.14
CA LYS A 198 -6.18 -27.16 11.33
C LYS A 198 -4.81 -26.85 11.95
N LEU A 199 -3.96 -26.14 11.23
CA LEU A 199 -2.67 -25.66 11.71
C LEU A 199 -2.69 -24.13 11.76
N ASN A 200 -2.27 -23.58 12.89
CA ASN A 200 -2.10 -22.13 13.01
C ASN A 200 -0.72 -21.73 12.46
N LEU A 201 -0.57 -21.79 11.14
CA LEU A 201 0.66 -21.45 10.46
C LEU A 201 0.76 -19.93 10.30
N LYS A 202 1.78 -19.35 10.91
CA LYS A 202 2.08 -17.93 10.74
C LYS A 202 3.27 -17.78 9.79
N ARG A 203 3.08 -16.94 8.77
CA ARG A 203 4.17 -16.56 7.89
C ARG A 203 5.19 -15.72 8.68
N GLY A 204 6.49 -15.96 8.45
CA GLY A 204 7.55 -15.09 8.96
C GLY A 204 7.53 -13.68 8.35
N GLU A 205 8.38 -12.81 8.82
CA GLU A 205 8.43 -11.42 8.41
C GLU A 205 8.57 -11.23 6.89
N SER A 206 7.96 -10.17 6.39
CA SER A 206 7.97 -9.84 4.97
C SER A 206 8.65 -8.50 4.73
N PHE A 207 9.78 -8.52 4.05
CA PHE A 207 10.58 -7.34 3.71
C PHE A 207 10.10 -6.63 2.42
N ARG A 208 8.88 -6.89 1.95
CA ARG A 208 8.34 -6.27 0.72
C ARG A 208 8.32 -4.76 0.78
N ASP A 209 8.01 -4.20 1.94
CA ASP A 209 7.93 -2.76 2.12
C ASP A 209 9.34 -2.14 2.13
N ALA A 210 10.30 -2.77 2.78
CA ALA A 210 11.72 -2.38 2.76
C ALA A 210 12.29 -2.44 1.33
N THR A 211 12.04 -3.53 0.62
CA THR A 211 12.44 -3.69 -0.80
C THR A 211 11.82 -2.61 -1.68
N PHE A 212 10.53 -2.32 -1.47
CA PHE A 212 9.85 -1.26 -2.20
C PHE A 212 10.52 0.09 -1.96
N MET A 213 10.81 0.45 -0.71
CA MET A 213 11.48 1.70 -0.37
C MET A 213 12.89 1.78 -0.97
N GLY A 214 13.65 0.68 -0.93
CA GLY A 214 14.96 0.60 -1.58
C GLY A 214 14.92 0.90 -3.08
N ILE A 215 13.88 0.42 -3.79
CA ILE A 215 13.70 0.64 -5.23
C ILE A 215 13.22 2.07 -5.53
N MET A 216 12.26 2.59 -4.76
CA MET A 216 11.59 3.84 -5.11
C MET A 216 12.32 5.10 -4.68
N ARG A 217 13.07 5.08 -3.57
CA ARG A 217 13.59 6.29 -2.89
C ARG A 217 14.34 7.24 -3.82
N TRP A 218 15.36 6.74 -4.52
CA TRP A 218 16.17 7.57 -5.43
C TRP A 218 15.43 7.93 -6.71
N THR A 219 14.59 7.04 -7.23
CA THR A 219 13.77 7.36 -8.41
C THR A 219 12.78 8.48 -8.10
N PHE A 220 12.13 8.41 -6.94
CA PHE A 220 11.22 9.44 -6.48
C PHE A 220 11.96 10.77 -6.24
N TYR A 221 13.06 10.74 -5.49
CA TYR A 221 13.86 11.92 -5.19
C TYR A 221 14.36 12.63 -6.47
N ASN A 222 14.94 11.86 -7.40
CA ASN A 222 15.49 12.43 -8.64
C ASN A 222 14.39 13.02 -9.53
N ARG A 223 13.24 12.35 -9.65
CA ARG A 223 12.10 12.90 -10.40
C ARG A 223 11.52 14.14 -9.74
N LEU A 224 11.47 14.17 -8.42
CA LEU A 224 10.98 15.35 -7.69
C LEU A 224 11.95 16.52 -7.87
N LYS A 225 13.26 16.27 -7.82
CA LYS A 225 14.31 17.27 -8.04
C LYS A 225 14.28 17.87 -9.45
N GLN A 226 13.85 17.09 -10.46
CA GLN A 226 13.64 17.62 -11.81
C GLN A 226 12.49 18.64 -11.87
N ILE A 227 11.49 18.51 -11.01
CA ILE A 227 10.34 19.43 -10.95
C ILE A 227 10.64 20.64 -10.03
N TYR A 228 11.29 20.37 -8.89
CA TYR A 228 11.61 21.34 -7.85
C TYR A 228 13.12 21.27 -7.52
N PRO A 229 13.95 22.17 -8.04
CA PRO A 229 15.40 22.15 -7.82
C PRO A 229 15.82 22.21 -6.34
N ASN A 230 15.04 22.88 -5.49
CA ASN A 230 15.31 23.12 -4.07
C ASN A 230 14.94 21.92 -3.16
N VAL A 231 14.79 20.71 -3.72
CA VAL A 231 14.55 19.51 -2.93
C VAL A 231 15.82 19.06 -2.22
N LYS A 232 15.72 18.88 -0.92
CA LYS A 232 16.77 18.33 -0.04
C LYS A 232 16.36 16.92 0.42
N ASN A 233 17.34 16.11 0.77
CA ASN A 233 17.07 14.83 1.44
C ASN A 233 17.54 14.82 2.88
N THR A 234 16.88 14.03 3.69
CA THR A 234 17.27 13.71 5.07
C THR A 234 17.17 12.20 5.31
N TYR A 235 17.66 11.75 6.44
CA TYR A 235 17.68 10.32 6.81
C TYR A 235 16.93 10.10 8.11
N GLY A 236 16.37 8.91 8.30
CA GLY A 236 15.54 8.57 9.45
C GLY A 236 16.24 8.73 10.82
N TYR A 237 17.57 8.54 10.90
CA TYR A 237 18.31 8.79 12.12
C TYR A 237 18.34 10.27 12.51
N ILE A 238 18.42 11.17 11.52
CA ILE A 238 18.38 12.62 11.74
C ILE A 238 17.00 13.01 12.27
N THR A 239 15.92 12.54 11.61
CA THR A 239 14.53 12.75 12.05
C THR A 239 14.33 12.25 13.49
N LYS A 240 14.84 11.06 13.81
CA LYS A 240 14.77 10.48 15.16
C LYS A 240 15.50 11.38 16.18
N ASN A 241 16.72 11.79 15.88
CA ASN A 241 17.52 12.63 16.79
C ASN A 241 16.85 14.00 16.99
N THR A 242 16.40 14.65 15.92
CA THR A 242 15.65 15.92 16.00
C THR A 242 14.43 15.78 16.92
N ARG A 243 13.68 14.71 16.80
CA ARG A 243 12.51 14.45 17.62
C ARG A 243 12.88 14.26 19.10
N ILE A 244 13.93 13.50 19.41
CA ILE A 244 14.39 13.25 20.77
C ILE A 244 14.91 14.54 21.43
N VAL A 245 15.76 15.29 20.74
CA VAL A 245 16.32 16.57 21.24
C VAL A 245 15.24 17.59 21.56
N ASN A 246 14.14 17.59 20.81
CA ASN A 246 13.00 18.48 21.04
C ASN A 246 11.92 17.86 21.95
N GLU A 247 12.17 16.73 22.61
CA GLU A 247 11.26 16.01 23.52
C GLU A 247 9.86 15.74 22.92
N LEU A 248 9.78 15.52 21.61
CA LEU A 248 8.53 15.34 20.90
C LEU A 248 8.08 13.87 20.92
N PRO A 249 6.77 13.60 20.99
CA PRO A 249 6.23 12.25 20.99
C PRO A 249 6.54 11.49 19.69
N LYS A 250 6.65 10.17 19.80
CA LYS A 250 6.86 9.29 18.64
C LYS A 250 5.55 9.13 17.84
N GLU A 251 5.24 10.10 17.05
CA GLU A 251 4.12 10.09 16.11
C GLU A 251 4.60 10.39 14.69
N HIS A 252 4.04 9.71 13.73
CA HIS A 252 4.47 9.88 12.33
C HIS A 252 4.24 11.29 11.76
N ARG A 253 3.25 12.00 12.27
CA ARG A 253 3.00 13.41 11.90
C ARG A 253 4.06 14.33 12.47
N VAL A 254 4.50 14.02 13.68
CA VAL A 254 5.61 14.71 14.34
C VAL A 254 6.90 14.48 13.56
N ASP A 255 7.15 13.25 13.11
CA ASP A 255 8.30 12.96 12.27
C ASP A 255 8.29 13.80 10.97
N ALA A 256 7.14 13.94 10.29
CA ALA A 256 7.03 14.80 9.11
C ALA A 256 7.33 16.28 9.42
N ARG A 257 6.90 16.78 10.60
CA ARG A 257 7.24 18.13 11.08
C ARG A 257 8.73 18.27 11.40
N CYS A 258 9.35 17.27 12.00
CA CYS A 258 10.81 17.27 12.21
C CYS A 258 11.57 17.31 10.88
N ILE A 259 11.10 16.57 9.85
CA ILE A 259 11.68 16.57 8.51
C ILE A 259 11.58 17.95 7.87
N SER A 260 10.53 18.71 8.12
CA SER A 260 10.40 20.09 7.56
C SER A 260 11.48 21.06 8.06
N GLY A 261 12.24 20.71 9.09
CA GLY A 261 13.26 21.56 9.71
C GLY A 261 12.72 22.52 10.79
N ASN A 262 11.44 22.45 11.11
CA ASN A 262 10.79 23.31 12.12
C ASN A 262 10.07 22.44 13.18
N PRO A 263 10.81 21.65 14.01
CA PRO A 263 10.22 20.73 14.98
C PRO A 263 9.38 21.42 16.06
N SER A 264 9.77 22.65 16.43
CA SER A 264 9.10 23.49 17.45
C SER A 264 7.90 24.29 16.92
N ALA A 265 7.63 24.23 15.62
CA ALA A 265 6.46 24.91 15.03
C ALA A 265 5.15 24.44 15.70
N LYS A 266 4.27 25.40 16.05
CA LYS A 266 2.98 25.09 16.68
C LYS A 266 2.17 24.16 15.79
N PRO A 267 1.80 22.95 16.26
CA PRO A 267 1.06 21.99 15.46
C PRO A 267 -0.35 22.48 15.14
N LEU A 268 -0.89 22.03 14.00
CA LEU A 268 -2.32 22.18 13.71
C LEU A 268 -3.15 21.31 14.66
N GLY A 269 -4.31 21.84 15.09
CA GLY A 269 -5.29 21.10 15.88
C GLY A 269 -6.04 20.01 15.10
N TYR A 270 -5.75 19.84 13.81
CA TYR A 270 -6.36 18.86 12.92
C TYR A 270 -5.37 18.43 11.82
N TRP A 271 -5.69 17.34 11.14
CA TRP A 271 -4.93 16.91 9.95
C TRP A 271 -5.86 16.34 8.88
N TYR A 272 -5.34 16.18 7.67
CA TYR A 272 -6.06 15.56 6.58
C TYR A 272 -5.67 14.09 6.45
N TYR A 273 -6.65 13.20 6.58
CA TYR A 273 -6.48 11.81 6.20
C TYR A 273 -6.91 11.66 4.74
N ILE A 274 -5.97 11.21 3.91
CA ILE A 274 -6.15 11.10 2.47
C ILE A 274 -6.01 9.64 2.07
N LYS A 275 -7.02 9.10 1.39
CA LYS A 275 -7.00 7.72 0.92
C LYS A 275 -6.95 7.65 -0.60
N GLN A 276 -5.90 6.99 -1.13
CA GLN A 276 -5.81 6.75 -2.56
C GLN A 276 -6.72 5.59 -2.96
N VAL A 277 -7.59 5.85 -3.93
CA VAL A 277 -8.46 4.85 -4.55
C VAL A 277 -8.16 4.73 -6.05
N ARG A 278 -8.55 3.61 -6.65
CA ARG A 278 -8.36 3.44 -8.09
C ARG A 278 -9.19 4.44 -8.90
N ARG A 279 -8.61 4.93 -9.99
CA ARG A 279 -9.26 5.92 -10.86
C ARG A 279 -10.54 5.39 -11.49
N HIS A 280 -10.54 4.16 -11.99
CA HIS A 280 -11.67 3.56 -12.69
C HIS A 280 -12.23 2.37 -11.92
N ASN A 281 -13.51 2.41 -11.64
CA ASN A 281 -14.26 1.33 -11.00
C ASN A 281 -14.98 0.51 -12.09
N ARG A 282 -14.18 -0.20 -12.91
CA ARG A 282 -14.74 -1.04 -13.96
C ARG A 282 -15.56 -2.17 -13.35
N GLN A 283 -16.78 -2.34 -13.82
CA GLN A 283 -17.62 -3.48 -13.46
C GLN A 283 -16.96 -4.78 -13.91
N ILE A 284 -16.89 -5.75 -13.00
CA ILE A 284 -16.40 -7.08 -13.29
C ILE A 284 -17.60 -8.01 -13.24
N HIS A 285 -17.91 -8.67 -14.36
CA HIS A 285 -18.94 -9.70 -14.39
C HIS A 285 -18.46 -10.92 -13.60
N LYS A 286 -19.32 -11.47 -12.73
CA LYS A 286 -19.06 -12.74 -12.08
C LYS A 286 -18.97 -13.82 -13.18
N ALA A 287 -17.93 -14.65 -13.06
CA ALA A 287 -17.71 -15.75 -13.98
C ALA A 287 -18.66 -16.95 -13.74
N LYS A 288 -19.54 -16.90 -12.74
CA LYS A 288 -20.62 -17.89 -12.59
C LYS A 288 -21.62 -17.71 -13.74
N ILE A 289 -21.45 -18.52 -14.73
CA ILE A 289 -22.49 -18.76 -15.73
C ILE A 289 -23.47 -19.71 -15.04
N LEU A 290 -24.59 -19.19 -14.57
CA LEU A 290 -25.70 -20.02 -14.14
C LEU A 290 -26.09 -20.93 -15.34
N LYS A 291 -26.58 -22.15 -15.07
CA LYS A 291 -27.24 -23.01 -16.09
C LYS A 291 -28.22 -22.11 -16.85
N GLY A 292 -28.02 -21.91 -18.17
CA GLY A 292 -28.81 -20.98 -18.96
C GLY A 292 -28.07 -19.73 -19.46
N GLY A 293 -26.78 -19.55 -19.20
CA GLY A 293 -25.89 -18.70 -19.98
C GLY A 293 -25.91 -17.19 -19.75
N LYS A 294 -26.73 -16.64 -18.86
CA LYS A 294 -26.77 -15.19 -18.61
C LYS A 294 -25.67 -14.74 -17.66
N LYS A 295 -24.81 -13.84 -18.10
CA LYS A 295 -23.80 -13.17 -17.26
C LYS A 295 -24.51 -12.26 -16.27
N LYS A 296 -24.31 -12.47 -14.98
CA LYS A 296 -24.83 -11.61 -13.93
C LYS A 296 -23.85 -10.48 -13.64
N LEU A 297 -24.32 -9.24 -13.63
CA LEU A 297 -23.53 -8.09 -13.19
C LEU A 297 -23.14 -8.26 -11.71
N ASN A 298 -21.89 -7.98 -11.41
CA ASN A 298 -21.35 -8.13 -10.06
C ASN A 298 -21.50 -6.85 -9.22
N GLN A 299 -21.80 -5.73 -9.85
CA GLN A 299 -21.85 -4.42 -9.21
C GLN A 299 -23.01 -3.61 -9.76
N ALA A 300 -23.49 -2.66 -8.95
CA ALA A 300 -24.43 -1.65 -9.38
C ALA A 300 -23.90 -0.82 -10.57
N PRO A 301 -24.75 -0.18 -11.36
CA PRO A 301 -24.36 0.76 -12.41
C PRO A 301 -23.39 1.83 -11.88
N TYR A 302 -22.64 2.47 -12.81
CA TYR A 302 -21.68 3.51 -12.45
C TYR A 302 -22.31 4.67 -11.66
N LEU A 303 -23.50 5.09 -12.08
CA LEU A 303 -24.36 6.04 -11.39
C LEU A 303 -25.60 5.33 -10.84
N VAL A 304 -25.97 5.59 -9.63
CA VAL A 304 -27.22 5.18 -9.00
C VAL A 304 -27.84 6.42 -8.38
N LYS A 305 -28.99 6.84 -8.88
CA LYS A 305 -29.68 8.06 -8.40
C LYS A 305 -28.75 9.28 -8.31
N GLY A 306 -27.84 9.48 -9.28
CA GLY A 306 -26.90 10.58 -9.32
C GLY A 306 -25.59 10.37 -8.57
N PHE A 307 -25.48 9.35 -7.73
CA PHE A 307 -24.32 9.12 -6.89
C PHE A 307 -23.38 8.05 -7.42
N ARG A 308 -22.08 8.23 -7.17
CA ARG A 308 -20.99 7.31 -7.53
C ARG A 308 -20.41 6.61 -6.31
N LEU A 309 -19.72 5.52 -6.53
CA LEU A 309 -18.91 4.90 -5.47
C LEU A 309 -17.80 5.86 -5.05
N PHE A 310 -17.64 6.07 -3.73
CA PHE A 310 -16.70 7.01 -3.10
C PHE A 310 -17.03 8.49 -3.24
N ASP A 311 -18.22 8.88 -3.69
CA ASP A 311 -18.67 10.26 -3.52
C ASP A 311 -18.73 10.61 -2.03
N LYS A 312 -18.29 11.83 -1.69
CA LYS A 312 -18.38 12.38 -0.34
C LYS A 312 -19.76 12.97 -0.12
N VAL A 313 -20.44 12.51 0.89
CA VAL A 313 -21.83 12.86 1.18
C VAL A 313 -22.03 13.20 2.63
N GLU A 314 -23.06 13.97 2.91
CA GLU A 314 -23.59 14.22 4.23
C GLU A 314 -24.88 13.38 4.42
N TYR A 315 -24.99 12.74 5.56
CA TYR A 315 -26.15 11.96 5.98
C TYR A 315 -26.43 12.20 7.46
N ASN A 316 -27.59 12.76 7.80
CA ASN A 316 -27.99 13.09 9.18
C ASN A 316 -26.91 13.90 9.93
N GLY A 317 -26.34 14.93 9.29
CA GLY A 317 -25.28 15.78 9.88
C GLY A 317 -23.88 15.15 9.90
N GLN A 318 -23.74 13.88 9.50
CA GLN A 318 -22.45 13.20 9.45
C GLN A 318 -21.89 13.13 8.04
N ILE A 319 -20.59 13.43 7.91
CA ILE A 319 -19.87 13.36 6.63
C ILE A 319 -19.29 11.97 6.45
N GLY A 320 -19.55 11.35 5.30
CA GLY A 320 -19.01 10.05 4.95
C GLY A 320 -18.80 9.86 3.45
N PHE A 321 -18.44 8.64 3.07
CA PHE A 321 -18.19 8.25 1.68
C PHE A 321 -19.06 7.04 1.31
N ILE A 322 -19.49 6.98 0.07
CA ILE A 322 -20.30 5.87 -0.44
C ILE A 322 -19.40 4.66 -0.72
N PHE A 323 -19.48 3.62 0.10
CA PHE A 323 -18.76 2.36 -0.08
C PHE A 323 -19.56 1.27 -0.78
N GLY A 324 -20.88 1.36 -0.75
CA GLY A 324 -21.79 0.42 -1.41
C GLY A 324 -22.99 1.12 -2.04
N ARG A 325 -23.47 0.56 -3.16
CA ARG A 325 -24.60 1.11 -3.92
C ARG A 325 -25.54 -0.01 -4.30
N ARG A 326 -26.83 0.19 -4.05
CA ARG A 326 -27.89 -0.70 -4.51
C ARG A 326 -28.74 0.02 -5.57
N THR A 327 -29.16 -0.70 -6.58
CA THR A 327 -29.94 -0.13 -7.72
C THR A 327 -31.22 0.57 -7.31
N LYS A 328 -31.82 0.15 -6.17
CA LYS A 328 -32.99 0.78 -5.57
C LYS A 328 -32.76 2.21 -5.09
N GLY A 329 -31.49 2.59 -4.82
CA GLY A 329 -31.13 3.91 -4.31
C GLY A 329 -30.74 3.91 -2.84
N ASP A 330 -30.38 2.75 -2.29
CA ASP A 330 -29.83 2.63 -0.94
C ASP A 330 -28.32 2.54 -0.99
N PHE A 331 -27.66 3.20 -0.04
CA PHE A 331 -26.20 3.35 -0.01
C PHE A 331 -25.61 2.90 1.33
N ASP A 332 -24.43 2.28 1.26
CA ASP A 332 -23.58 1.99 2.41
C ASP A 332 -22.59 3.17 2.58
N ILE A 333 -22.75 3.91 3.66
CA ILE A 333 -21.95 5.10 3.96
C ILE A 333 -21.00 4.79 5.10
N ARG A 334 -19.73 5.12 4.90
CA ARG A 334 -18.65 4.89 5.87
C ARG A 334 -17.65 6.04 5.87
N THR A 335 -16.90 6.15 6.97
CA THR A 335 -15.67 6.93 7.03
C THR A 335 -14.57 6.26 6.18
N LEU A 336 -13.45 6.95 5.95
CA LEU A 336 -12.31 6.35 5.23
C LEU A 336 -11.67 5.18 5.99
N ASP A 337 -11.80 5.11 7.31
CA ASP A 337 -11.42 3.96 8.14
C ASP A 337 -12.39 2.78 8.06
N ARG A 338 -13.41 2.90 7.20
CA ARG A 338 -14.48 1.91 7.05
C ARG A 338 -15.41 1.76 8.26
N LYS A 339 -15.41 2.69 9.21
CA LYS A 339 -16.44 2.74 10.25
C LYS A 339 -17.78 3.01 9.59
N SER A 340 -18.79 2.22 9.95
CA SER A 340 -20.12 2.31 9.34
C SER A 340 -20.88 3.50 9.91
N ILE A 341 -21.35 4.41 9.05
CA ILE A 341 -22.29 5.47 9.38
C ILE A 341 -23.71 4.95 9.13
N SER A 342 -23.94 4.37 7.96
CA SER A 342 -25.22 3.72 7.62
C SER A 342 -25.00 2.62 6.61
N LYS A 343 -25.61 1.45 6.84
CA LYS A 343 -25.55 0.32 5.91
C LYS A 343 -26.57 0.44 4.76
N SER A 344 -27.60 1.30 4.91
CA SER A 344 -28.71 1.42 3.95
C SER A 344 -29.35 2.81 4.01
N ALA A 345 -28.56 3.85 3.70
CA ALA A 345 -29.06 5.22 3.61
C ALA A 345 -29.80 5.42 2.29
N ASN A 346 -31.03 5.92 2.36
CA ASN A 346 -31.81 6.24 1.17
C ASN A 346 -31.24 7.49 0.47
N TYR A 347 -31.17 7.49 -0.84
CA TYR A 347 -30.59 8.58 -1.65
C TYR A 347 -31.25 9.95 -1.40
N LYS A 348 -32.56 9.99 -1.06
CA LYS A 348 -33.29 11.23 -0.78
C LYS A 348 -32.77 11.96 0.45
N LYS A 349 -32.13 11.24 1.39
CA LYS A 349 -31.53 11.78 2.62
C LYS A 349 -30.06 12.15 2.47
N LEU A 350 -29.49 11.99 1.28
CA LEU A 350 -28.07 12.26 1.02
C LEU A 350 -27.89 13.62 0.36
N LYS A 351 -26.97 14.39 0.93
CA LYS A 351 -26.47 15.63 0.30
C LYS A 351 -25.09 15.36 -0.26
N LEU A 352 -24.90 15.56 -1.56
CA LEU A 352 -23.61 15.43 -2.21
C LEU A 352 -22.71 16.63 -1.83
N ILE A 353 -21.58 16.34 -1.18
CA ILE A 353 -20.58 17.37 -0.85
C ILE A 353 -19.54 17.46 -1.96
N ASN A 354 -19.01 16.30 -2.40
CA ASN A 354 -17.99 16.29 -3.45
C ASN A 354 -18.05 14.98 -4.27
N THR A 355 -17.85 15.10 -5.55
CA THR A 355 -17.73 13.93 -6.42
C THR A 355 -16.37 13.26 -6.24
N ARG A 356 -16.35 11.94 -6.34
CA ARG A 356 -15.14 11.15 -6.16
C ARG A 356 -13.99 11.59 -7.05
N LYS A 357 -12.81 11.70 -6.47
CA LYS A 357 -11.51 11.76 -7.14
C LYS A 357 -10.68 10.51 -6.81
N SER A 358 -9.45 10.42 -7.30
CA SER A 358 -8.53 9.33 -6.94
C SER A 358 -7.94 9.46 -5.53
N LEU A 359 -7.98 10.66 -4.95
CA LEU A 359 -7.64 10.95 -3.57
C LEU A 359 -8.91 11.38 -2.86
N LEU A 360 -9.31 10.65 -1.83
CA LEU A 360 -10.43 10.96 -0.96
C LEU A 360 -9.89 11.63 0.29
N ILE A 361 -10.49 12.75 0.71
CA ILE A 361 -9.96 13.59 1.79
C ILE A 361 -10.98 13.71 2.91
N GLU A 362 -10.53 13.39 4.12
CA GLU A 362 -11.27 13.53 5.38
C GLU A 362 -10.44 14.40 6.34
N ARG A 363 -11.07 15.36 6.99
CA ARG A 363 -10.45 16.16 8.05
C ARG A 363 -10.68 15.44 9.38
N ARG A 364 -9.66 15.30 10.19
CA ARG A 364 -9.66 14.66 11.50
C ARG A 364 -9.11 15.55 12.59
#